data_4e794d4b95ba212d84af2c0683237d93
#
_entry.id   4e794d4b95ba212d84af2c0683237d93
#
_cell.length_a   1.000
_cell.length_b   1.000
_cell.length_c   1.000
_cell.angle_alpha   90.00
_cell.angle_beta   90.00
_cell.angle_gamma   90.00
#
_symmetry.space_group_name_H-M   'P 1'
#
loop_
_entity.id
_entity.type
_entity.pdbx_description
1 polymer ?
#
loop_
_entity_poly.entity_id
_entity_poly.type
_entity_poly.pdbx_seq_one_letter_code
_entity_poly.pdbx_strand_id
1 'polypeptide(L)'
;MSYAILDNNRFYAEGLRYALLRRGVQPEVISDTVKWQPTLLTRRVIVVRCRFSVAGTHQALINILLRLEAARWQGSLYLVCNEKGWALATHLRKRFSTLTLYIIDDRIAVADAAYLLAKEPRRVRSLDCCLTGLEFNVLDLMLTGLPVRHIAIVTRMSEKQVSTHKCNALKKLNANNLLQLLL
;
A
#
# COMPACT_ATOMS: atom_id res chain seq x y z
N MET A 1 1.62 7.48 22.32
CA MET A 1 2.16 7.00 21.03
C MET A 1 1.63 7.90 19.94
N SER A 2 2.46 8.31 18.97
CA SER A 2 2.05 9.21 17.88
C SER A 2 1.63 8.41 16.65
N TYR A 3 0.39 8.61 16.18
CA TYR A 3 -0.20 7.92 15.04
C TYR A 3 -0.51 8.90 13.93
N ALA A 4 -0.39 8.47 12.68
CA ALA A 4 -0.90 9.18 11.50
C ALA A 4 -1.81 8.25 10.70
N ILE A 5 -2.94 8.77 10.24
CA ILE A 5 -3.89 8.09 9.36
C ILE A 5 -3.90 8.83 8.03
N LEU A 6 -3.45 8.17 6.98
CA LEU A 6 -3.42 8.68 5.61
C LEU A 6 -4.58 8.03 4.83
N ASP A 7 -5.65 8.76 4.63
CA ASP A 7 -6.81 8.28 3.89
C ASP A 7 -7.57 9.44 3.24
N ASN A 8 -7.89 9.31 1.95
CA ASN A 8 -8.72 10.27 1.22
C ASN A 8 -10.23 10.10 1.53
N ASN A 9 -10.61 9.01 2.18
CA ASN A 9 -11.98 8.81 2.65
C ASN A 9 -12.14 9.37 4.05
N ARG A 10 -12.63 10.61 4.13
CA ARG A 10 -12.81 11.33 5.39
C ARG A 10 -13.67 10.56 6.41
N PHE A 11 -14.72 9.86 5.96
CA PHE A 11 -15.61 9.12 6.86
C PHE A 11 -14.89 7.96 7.53
N TYR A 12 -14.11 7.19 6.77
CA TYR A 12 -13.34 6.09 7.34
C TYR A 12 -12.23 6.60 8.26
N ALA A 13 -11.49 7.62 7.82
CA ALA A 13 -10.41 8.20 8.61
C ALA A 13 -10.90 8.76 9.95
N GLU A 14 -12.02 9.50 9.95
CA GLU A 14 -12.63 10.04 11.18
C GLU A 14 -13.22 8.94 12.06
N GLY A 15 -13.85 7.92 11.47
CA GLY A 15 -14.31 6.74 12.21
C GLY A 15 -13.16 6.02 12.92
N LEU A 16 -12.06 5.80 12.22
CA LEU A 16 -10.87 5.18 12.79
C LEU A 16 -10.21 6.07 13.86
N ARG A 17 -10.14 7.39 13.61
CA ARG A 17 -9.66 8.36 14.59
C ARG A 17 -10.47 8.28 15.87
N TYR A 18 -11.80 8.32 15.77
CA TYR A 18 -12.69 8.24 16.93
C TYR A 18 -12.51 6.92 17.71
N ALA A 19 -12.43 5.79 16.99
CA ALA A 19 -12.24 4.49 17.62
C ALA A 19 -10.89 4.37 18.35
N LEU A 20 -9.83 5.02 17.84
CA LEU A 20 -8.51 5.10 18.47
C LEU A 20 -8.51 6.06 19.67
N LEU A 21 -9.21 7.21 19.58
CA LEU A 21 -9.38 8.14 20.69
C LEU A 21 -10.01 7.47 21.92
N ARG A 22 -11.03 6.62 21.71
CA ARG A 22 -11.65 5.83 22.80
C ARG A 22 -10.69 4.84 23.45
N ARG A 23 -9.53 4.59 22.86
CA ARG A 23 -8.44 3.74 23.38
C ARG A 23 -7.25 4.55 23.93
N GLY A 24 -7.43 5.85 24.09
CA GLY A 24 -6.37 6.75 24.59
C GLY A 24 -5.29 7.09 23.57
N VAL A 25 -5.53 6.83 22.27
CA VAL A 25 -4.60 7.15 21.18
C VAL A 25 -5.11 8.40 20.46
N GLN A 26 -4.25 9.39 20.25
CA GLN A 26 -4.56 10.61 19.49
C GLN A 26 -3.87 10.55 18.12
N PRO A 27 -4.56 10.08 17.07
CA PRO A 27 -4.01 10.06 15.72
C PRO A 27 -4.23 11.40 15.01
N GLU A 28 -3.28 11.77 14.16
CA GLU A 28 -3.44 12.84 13.18
C GLU A 28 -4.04 12.24 11.90
N VAL A 29 -5.05 12.90 11.33
CA VAL A 29 -5.64 12.53 10.04
C VAL A 29 -5.06 13.42 8.96
N ILE A 30 -4.48 12.79 7.93
CA ILE A 30 -3.89 13.44 6.77
C ILE A 30 -4.70 13.03 5.55
N SER A 31 -5.51 13.97 5.04
CA SER A 31 -6.44 13.73 3.92
C SER A 31 -5.73 13.67 2.56
N ASP A 32 -4.53 14.25 2.45
CA ASP A 32 -3.74 14.25 1.21
C ASP A 32 -2.69 13.12 1.27
N THR A 33 -3.11 11.92 0.86
CA THR A 33 -2.23 10.74 0.82
C THR A 33 -1.17 10.83 -0.27
N VAL A 34 -1.27 11.80 -1.19
CA VAL A 34 -0.37 11.96 -2.33
C VAL A 34 0.89 12.71 -1.94
N LYS A 35 0.83 13.56 -0.92
CA LYS A 35 1.96 14.40 -0.51
C LYS A 35 2.71 13.82 0.67
N TRP A 36 4.00 13.57 0.44
CA TRP A 36 4.92 13.28 1.53
C TRP A 36 4.97 14.44 2.52
N GLN A 37 4.87 14.12 3.80
CA GLN A 37 5.05 15.07 4.90
C GLN A 37 6.22 14.60 5.79
N PRO A 38 7.22 15.45 6.04
CA PRO A 38 8.35 15.10 6.92
C PRO A 38 7.91 14.71 8.33
N THR A 39 6.76 15.22 8.78
CA THR A 39 6.16 14.88 10.09
C THR A 39 5.84 13.40 10.24
N LEU A 40 5.72 12.62 9.14
CA LEU A 40 5.54 11.18 9.19
C LEU A 40 6.72 10.46 9.85
N LEU A 41 7.94 11.00 9.73
CA LEU A 41 9.13 10.42 10.35
C LEU A 41 9.07 10.44 11.89
N THR A 42 8.32 11.35 12.47
CA THR A 42 8.14 11.47 13.92
C THR A 42 7.03 10.55 14.45
N ARG A 43 6.27 9.91 13.56
CA ARG A 43 5.17 9.02 13.94
C ARG A 43 5.68 7.62 14.23
N ARG A 44 5.12 7.01 15.25
CA ARG A 44 5.43 5.63 15.62
C ARG A 44 4.57 4.61 14.87
N VAL A 45 3.38 5.04 14.48
CA VAL A 45 2.44 4.23 13.69
C VAL A 45 1.89 5.07 12.56
N ILE A 46 1.97 4.54 11.34
CA ILE A 46 1.37 5.13 10.14
C ILE A 46 0.37 4.13 9.58
N VAL A 47 -0.86 4.59 9.36
CA VAL A 47 -1.92 3.82 8.71
C VAL A 47 -2.18 4.43 7.34
N VAL A 48 -2.01 3.65 6.28
CA VAL A 48 -2.28 4.09 4.90
C VAL A 48 -3.39 3.24 4.33
N ARG A 49 -4.50 3.85 3.95
CA ARG A 49 -5.53 3.15 3.20
C ARG A 49 -5.22 3.20 1.72
N CYS A 50 -4.95 2.03 1.15
CA CYS A 50 -4.56 1.85 -0.24
C CYS A 50 -5.79 1.55 -1.08
N ARG A 51 -6.42 2.57 -1.64
CA ARG A 51 -7.37 2.41 -2.74
C ARG A 51 -6.59 2.57 -4.03
N PHE A 52 -6.15 1.47 -4.61
CA PHE A 52 -5.42 1.46 -5.89
C PHE A 52 -6.28 1.96 -7.06
N SER A 53 -7.57 2.18 -6.83
CA SER A 53 -8.51 2.76 -7.77
C SER A 53 -8.31 4.26 -8.06
N VAL A 54 -7.49 4.95 -7.29
CA VAL A 54 -7.22 6.38 -7.51
C VAL A 54 -5.87 6.54 -8.18
N ALA A 55 -5.85 7.12 -9.37
CA ALA A 55 -4.62 7.40 -10.10
C ALA A 55 -3.61 8.14 -9.22
N GLY A 56 -2.36 7.68 -9.20
CA GLY A 56 -1.29 8.27 -8.39
C GLY A 56 -1.16 7.73 -6.97
N THR A 57 -2.16 7.05 -6.40
CA THR A 57 -2.07 6.51 -5.03
C THR A 57 -0.95 5.48 -4.88
N HIS A 58 -0.76 4.64 -5.89
CA HIS A 58 0.31 3.65 -5.91
C HIS A 58 1.69 4.31 -5.87
N GLN A 59 1.94 5.29 -6.74
CA GLN A 59 3.21 6.01 -6.79
C GLN A 59 3.47 6.81 -5.50
N ALA A 60 2.42 7.42 -4.94
CA ALA A 60 2.51 8.13 -3.67
C ALA A 60 2.91 7.19 -2.53
N LEU A 61 2.31 5.99 -2.47
CA LEU A 61 2.66 4.97 -1.48
C LEU A 61 4.13 4.53 -1.63
N ILE A 62 4.58 4.24 -2.84
CA ILE A 62 5.98 3.88 -3.09
C ILE A 62 6.93 4.99 -2.64
N ASN A 63 6.62 6.26 -2.96
CA ASN A 63 7.40 7.40 -2.53
C ASN A 63 7.47 7.53 -1.00
N ILE A 64 6.37 7.27 -0.30
CA ILE A 64 6.35 7.23 1.17
C ILE A 64 7.28 6.11 1.68
N LEU A 65 7.15 4.89 1.15
CA LEU A 65 7.95 3.74 1.56
C LEU A 65 9.45 3.98 1.34
N LEU A 66 9.85 4.49 0.17
CA LEU A 66 11.24 4.82 -0.15
C LEU A 66 11.83 5.85 0.83
N ARG A 67 11.06 6.88 1.19
CA ARG A 67 11.52 7.91 2.13
C ARG A 67 11.61 7.41 3.56
N LEU A 68 10.67 6.56 4.01
CA LEU A 68 10.73 5.92 5.32
C LEU A 68 11.94 4.98 5.40
N GLU A 69 12.21 4.21 4.35
CA GLU A 69 13.36 3.32 4.28
C GLU A 69 14.68 4.10 4.28
N ALA A 70 14.81 5.14 3.45
CA ALA A 70 15.98 6.01 3.40
C ALA A 70 16.28 6.69 4.75
N ALA A 71 15.23 7.05 5.49
CA ALA A 71 15.34 7.62 6.83
C ALA A 71 15.57 6.57 7.94
N ARG A 72 15.65 5.27 7.60
CA ARG A 72 15.73 4.16 8.57
C ARG A 72 14.65 4.24 9.66
N TRP A 73 13.44 4.59 9.25
CA TRP A 73 12.32 4.75 10.18
C TRP A 73 11.97 3.43 10.88
N GLN A 74 11.81 3.48 12.22
CA GLN A 74 11.63 2.32 13.09
C GLN A 74 10.19 2.13 13.59
N GLY A 75 9.23 2.77 12.97
CA GLY A 75 7.82 2.63 13.34
C GLY A 75 7.13 1.44 12.66
N SER A 76 5.83 1.34 12.86
CA SER A 76 4.97 0.33 12.25
C SER A 76 4.06 0.96 11.20
N LEU A 77 4.11 0.46 9.97
CA LEU A 77 3.26 0.87 8.87
C LEU A 77 2.15 -0.16 8.63
N TYR A 78 0.92 0.31 8.58
CA TYR A 78 -0.26 -0.51 8.29
C TYR A 78 -0.85 -0.12 6.94
N LEU A 79 -0.92 -1.07 6.03
CA LEU A 79 -1.61 -0.93 4.75
C LEU A 79 -3.01 -1.52 4.89
N VAL A 80 -4.02 -0.67 4.79
CA VAL A 80 -5.42 -1.10 4.76
C VAL A 80 -5.85 -1.20 3.30
N CYS A 81 -6.14 -2.40 2.82
CA CYS A 81 -6.46 -2.65 1.43
C CYS A 81 -7.52 -3.75 1.26
N ASN A 82 -8.22 -3.71 0.13
CA ASN A 82 -9.14 -4.75 -0.27
C ASN A 82 -8.39 -5.99 -0.79
N GLU A 83 -9.13 -7.04 -1.10
CA GLU A 83 -8.59 -8.31 -1.60
C GLU A 83 -7.70 -8.15 -2.84
N LYS A 84 -8.07 -7.27 -3.78
CA LYS A 84 -7.27 -6.99 -4.99
C LYS A 84 -5.92 -6.32 -4.64
N GLY A 85 -5.92 -5.43 -3.66
CA GLY A 85 -4.72 -4.75 -3.19
C GLY A 85 -3.79 -5.63 -2.35
N TRP A 86 -4.27 -6.77 -1.85
CA TRP A 86 -3.54 -7.63 -0.94
C TRP A 86 -2.24 -8.18 -1.52
N ALA A 87 -2.27 -8.68 -2.77
CA ALA A 87 -1.08 -9.22 -3.42
C ALA A 87 -0.01 -8.14 -3.64
N LEU A 88 -0.44 -6.93 -4.01
CA LEU A 88 0.45 -5.78 -4.16
C LEU A 88 1.05 -5.35 -2.82
N ALA A 89 0.23 -5.25 -1.77
CA ALA A 89 0.69 -4.93 -0.42
C ALA A 89 1.67 -6.00 0.12
N THR A 90 1.43 -7.27 -0.17
CA THR A 90 2.33 -8.38 0.18
C THR A 90 3.67 -8.26 -0.56
N HIS A 91 3.64 -7.88 -1.85
CA HIS A 91 4.86 -7.62 -2.60
C HIS A 91 5.64 -6.43 -2.03
N LEU A 92 4.97 -5.31 -1.72
CA LEU A 92 5.59 -4.15 -1.09
C LEU A 92 6.24 -4.51 0.25
N ARG A 93 5.58 -5.32 1.07
CA ARG A 93 6.14 -5.82 2.33
C ARG A 93 7.44 -6.61 2.12
N LYS A 94 7.54 -7.41 1.06
CA LYS A 94 8.77 -8.14 0.73
C LYS A 94 9.87 -7.22 0.21
N ARG A 95 9.51 -6.26 -0.65
CA ARG A 95 10.44 -5.29 -1.24
C ARG A 95 11.05 -4.39 -0.17
N PHE A 96 10.24 -3.90 0.76
CA PHE A 96 10.63 -3.00 1.86
C PHE A 96 10.78 -3.78 3.17
N SER A 97 11.56 -4.85 3.14
CA SER A 97 11.75 -5.76 4.29
C SER A 97 12.43 -5.11 5.50
N THR A 98 13.07 -3.97 5.31
CA THR A 98 13.65 -3.13 6.37
C THR A 98 12.59 -2.38 7.18
N LEU A 99 11.37 -2.20 6.63
CA LEU A 99 10.24 -1.56 7.28
C LEU A 99 9.34 -2.61 7.95
N THR A 100 8.85 -2.30 9.13
CA THR A 100 7.84 -3.12 9.81
C THR A 100 6.46 -2.83 9.19
N LEU A 101 6.04 -3.65 8.21
CA LEU A 101 4.88 -3.44 7.39
C LEU A 101 3.81 -4.52 7.65
N TYR A 102 2.60 -4.09 8.00
CA TYR A 102 1.43 -4.92 8.25
C TYR A 102 0.33 -4.65 7.22
N ILE A 103 -0.50 -5.66 6.95
CA ILE A 103 -1.60 -5.56 6.00
C ILE A 103 -2.90 -5.83 6.77
N ILE A 104 -3.89 -4.96 6.60
CA ILE A 104 -5.23 -5.08 7.19
C ILE A 104 -6.26 -5.11 6.05
N ASP A 105 -7.22 -6.02 6.14
CA ASP A 105 -8.36 -6.08 5.22
C ASP A 105 -9.29 -4.88 5.45
N ASP A 106 -9.66 -4.16 4.40
CA ASP A 106 -10.52 -2.97 4.49
C ASP A 106 -11.99 -3.30 4.81
N ARG A 107 -12.37 -4.60 4.79
CA ARG A 107 -13.68 -5.11 5.22
C ARG A 107 -13.81 -5.26 6.72
N ILE A 108 -12.71 -5.19 7.47
CA ILE A 108 -12.72 -5.26 8.92
C ILE A 108 -13.47 -4.03 9.48
N ALA A 109 -14.34 -4.26 10.47
CA ALA A 109 -15.00 -3.16 11.16
C ALA A 109 -13.98 -2.18 11.75
N VAL A 110 -14.28 -0.90 11.70
CA VAL A 110 -13.37 0.17 12.18
C VAL A 110 -12.94 -0.05 13.64
N ALA A 111 -13.84 -0.56 14.49
CA ALA A 111 -13.54 -0.87 15.88
C ALA A 111 -12.50 -1.98 16.03
N ASP A 112 -12.56 -3.00 15.17
CA ASP A 112 -11.61 -4.12 15.14
C ASP A 112 -10.27 -3.68 14.56
N ALA A 113 -10.29 -2.85 13.51
CA ALA A 113 -9.08 -2.23 12.98
C ALA A 113 -8.38 -1.40 14.05
N ALA A 114 -9.11 -0.57 14.81
CA ALA A 114 -8.56 0.20 15.92
C ALA A 114 -8.00 -0.70 17.03
N TYR A 115 -8.61 -1.85 17.29
CA TYR A 115 -8.10 -2.82 18.25
C TYR A 115 -6.77 -3.44 17.79
N LEU A 116 -6.67 -3.83 16.52
CA LEU A 116 -5.43 -4.36 15.93
C LEU A 116 -4.30 -3.34 15.96
N LEU A 117 -4.60 -2.06 15.69
CA LEU A 117 -3.63 -0.97 15.71
C LEU A 117 -3.13 -0.63 17.12
N ALA A 118 -3.99 -0.78 18.13
CA ALA A 118 -3.63 -0.51 19.52
C ALA A 118 -2.83 -1.64 20.20
N LYS A 119 -2.97 -2.86 19.70
CA LYS A 119 -2.17 -4.02 20.12
C LYS A 119 -1.07 -4.25 19.10
N GLU A 120 0.16 -4.47 19.53
CA GLU A 120 1.22 -4.92 18.63
C GLU A 120 0.75 -6.17 17.86
N PRO A 121 0.71 -6.12 16.53
CA PRO A 121 0.07 -7.17 15.76
C PRO A 121 0.88 -8.46 15.82
N ARG A 122 0.23 -9.52 16.23
CA ARG A 122 0.69 -10.88 15.95
C ARG A 122 0.65 -11.06 14.42
N ARG A 123 1.68 -11.72 13.86
CA ARG A 123 1.86 -11.97 12.43
C ARG A 123 0.53 -12.27 11.72
N VAL A 124 0.11 -11.37 10.83
CA VAL A 124 -1.03 -11.58 9.94
C VAL A 124 -0.64 -12.61 8.88
N ARG A 125 -1.54 -13.53 8.54
CA ARG A 125 -1.34 -14.59 7.53
C ARG A 125 -0.78 -14.01 6.24
N SER A 126 0.31 -14.59 5.73
CA SER A 126 0.76 -14.32 4.38
C SER A 126 -0.13 -15.12 3.41
N LEU A 127 -0.78 -14.46 2.48
CA LEU A 127 -1.30 -15.11 1.30
C LEU A 127 -0.10 -15.42 0.38
N ASP A 128 -0.02 -16.65 -0.12
CA ASP A 128 1.10 -17.10 -0.98
C ASP A 128 1.12 -16.47 -2.39
N CYS A 129 0.16 -15.62 -2.70
CA CYS A 129 0.02 -15.00 -4.01
C CYS A 129 0.91 -13.75 -4.12
N CYS A 130 2.20 -13.95 -4.43
CA CYS A 130 3.15 -12.85 -4.58
C CYS A 130 3.50 -12.62 -6.05
N LEU A 131 3.55 -11.34 -6.44
CA LEU A 131 4.14 -10.93 -7.71
C LEU A 131 5.65 -11.24 -7.67
N THR A 132 6.21 -11.66 -8.81
CA THR A 132 7.65 -11.66 -8.98
C THR A 132 8.17 -10.24 -9.15
N GLY A 133 9.48 -10.02 -8.98
CA GLY A 133 10.08 -8.69 -9.17
C GLY A 133 9.82 -8.12 -10.56
N LEU A 134 9.88 -8.97 -11.61
CA LEU A 134 9.60 -8.54 -13.00
C LEU A 134 8.12 -8.22 -13.21
N GLU A 135 7.20 -9.03 -12.71
CA GLU A 135 5.77 -8.77 -12.77
C GLU A 135 5.41 -7.45 -12.08
N PHE A 136 6.02 -7.20 -10.91
CA PHE A 136 5.81 -5.96 -10.18
C PHE A 136 6.36 -4.75 -10.96
N ASN A 137 7.60 -4.82 -11.46
CA ASN A 137 8.21 -3.72 -12.20
C ASN A 137 7.41 -3.37 -13.47
N VAL A 138 6.96 -4.38 -14.21
CA VAL A 138 6.11 -4.16 -15.38
C VAL A 138 4.79 -3.51 -14.98
N LEU A 139 4.15 -4.00 -13.91
CA LEU A 139 2.89 -3.44 -13.42
C LEU A 139 3.06 -2.00 -12.92
N ASP A 140 4.13 -1.72 -12.17
CA ASP A 140 4.47 -0.39 -11.65
C ASP A 140 4.61 0.63 -12.78
N LEU A 141 5.40 0.29 -13.81
CA LEU A 141 5.60 1.13 -14.98
C LEU A 141 4.30 1.35 -15.77
N MET A 142 3.43 0.34 -15.84
CA MET A 142 2.10 0.49 -16.48
C MET A 142 1.17 1.41 -15.67
N LEU A 143 1.20 1.32 -14.34
CA LEU A 143 0.40 2.17 -13.46
C LEU A 143 0.86 3.64 -13.50
N THR A 144 2.11 3.90 -13.89
CA THR A 144 2.58 5.26 -14.19
C THR A 144 2.17 5.77 -15.58
N GLY A 145 1.47 4.93 -16.37
CA GLY A 145 0.97 5.29 -17.71
C GLY A 145 1.97 5.05 -18.85
N LEU A 146 3.10 4.37 -18.60
CA LEU A 146 4.03 4.04 -19.68
C LEU A 146 3.44 2.98 -20.62
N PRO A 147 3.51 3.20 -21.95
CA PRO A 147 3.09 2.21 -22.94
C PRO A 147 4.06 1.02 -23.00
N VAL A 148 3.55 -0.15 -23.40
CA VAL A 148 4.31 -1.43 -23.45
C VAL A 148 5.65 -1.29 -24.17
N ARG A 149 5.69 -0.55 -25.27
CA ARG A 149 6.91 -0.31 -26.06
C ARG A 149 8.00 0.39 -25.23
N HIS A 150 7.64 1.43 -24.46
CA HIS A 150 8.60 2.12 -23.62
C HIS A 150 9.06 1.26 -22.43
N ILE A 151 8.13 0.47 -21.87
CA ILE A 151 8.48 -0.48 -20.82
C ILE A 151 9.48 -1.51 -21.34
N ALA A 152 9.30 -2.02 -22.55
CA ALA A 152 10.21 -2.96 -23.18
C ALA A 152 11.64 -2.39 -23.29
N ILE A 153 11.76 -1.12 -23.69
CA ILE A 153 13.05 -0.42 -23.78
C ILE A 153 13.69 -0.27 -22.38
N VAL A 154 12.92 0.26 -21.41
CA VAL A 154 13.44 0.53 -20.05
C VAL A 154 13.85 -0.76 -19.33
N THR A 155 13.09 -1.83 -19.53
CA THR A 155 13.34 -3.13 -18.88
C THR A 155 14.29 -4.04 -19.66
N ARG A 156 14.70 -3.63 -20.86
CA ARG A 156 15.51 -4.44 -21.80
C ARG A 156 14.83 -5.80 -22.15
N MET A 157 13.54 -5.81 -22.24
CA MET A 157 12.72 -6.98 -22.61
C MET A 157 12.03 -6.76 -23.97
N SER A 158 11.59 -7.84 -24.61
CA SER A 158 10.70 -7.74 -25.76
C SER A 158 9.28 -7.33 -25.32
N GLU A 159 8.52 -6.68 -26.19
CA GLU A 159 7.11 -6.34 -25.93
C GLU A 159 6.26 -7.58 -25.57
N LYS A 160 6.60 -8.74 -26.18
CA LYS A 160 5.95 -10.01 -25.87
C LYS A 160 6.21 -10.44 -24.42
N GLN A 161 7.46 -10.31 -23.94
CA GLN A 161 7.79 -10.61 -22.53
C GLN A 161 7.08 -9.67 -21.58
N VAL A 162 7.08 -8.36 -21.85
CA VAL A 162 6.33 -7.37 -21.07
C VAL A 162 4.85 -7.73 -21.00
N SER A 163 4.24 -8.09 -22.13
CA SER A 163 2.84 -8.53 -22.18
C SER A 163 2.59 -9.80 -21.36
N THR A 164 3.52 -10.74 -21.40
CA THR A 164 3.44 -11.98 -20.58
C THR A 164 3.48 -11.66 -19.09
N HIS A 165 4.44 -10.84 -18.64
CA HIS A 165 4.55 -10.44 -17.25
C HIS A 165 3.31 -9.65 -16.77
N LYS A 166 2.78 -8.76 -17.62
CA LYS A 166 1.50 -8.07 -17.38
C LYS A 166 0.36 -9.07 -17.13
N CYS A 167 0.17 -10.03 -18.05
CA CYS A 167 -0.92 -11.00 -17.93
C CYS A 167 -0.78 -11.87 -16.68
N ASN A 168 0.43 -12.29 -16.34
CA ASN A 168 0.69 -13.07 -15.14
C ASN A 168 0.43 -12.25 -13.87
N ALA A 169 0.86 -10.99 -13.85
CA ALA A 169 0.58 -10.07 -12.74
C ALA A 169 -0.92 -9.88 -12.55
N LEU A 170 -1.66 -9.60 -13.61
CA LEU A 170 -3.12 -9.41 -13.56
C LEU A 170 -3.84 -10.66 -13.06
N LYS A 171 -3.46 -11.85 -13.54
CA LYS A 171 -4.01 -13.13 -13.04
C LYS A 171 -3.79 -13.30 -11.54
N LYS A 172 -2.58 -13.03 -11.05
CA LYS A 172 -2.26 -13.12 -9.62
C LYS A 172 -3.02 -12.10 -8.76
N LEU A 173 -3.38 -10.95 -9.34
CA LEU A 173 -4.18 -9.91 -8.71
C LEU A 173 -5.69 -10.14 -8.87
N ASN A 174 -6.09 -11.25 -9.50
CA ASN A 174 -7.48 -11.56 -9.83
C ASN A 174 -8.17 -10.40 -10.58
N ALA A 175 -7.44 -9.80 -11.53
CA ALA A 175 -7.89 -8.68 -12.37
C ALA A 175 -7.82 -9.07 -13.85
N ASN A 176 -8.88 -8.74 -14.61
CA ASN A 176 -8.91 -9.03 -16.05
C ASN A 176 -8.15 -7.99 -16.89
N ASN A 177 -8.02 -6.78 -16.36
CA ASN A 177 -7.30 -5.69 -17.03
C ASN A 177 -6.77 -4.67 -15.99
N LEU A 178 -5.93 -3.74 -16.46
CA LEU A 178 -5.34 -2.70 -15.62
C LEU A 178 -6.39 -1.76 -15.01
N LEU A 179 -7.47 -1.46 -15.76
CA LEU A 179 -8.55 -0.61 -15.28
C LEU A 179 -9.22 -1.18 -14.02
N GLN A 180 -9.35 -2.51 -13.94
CA GLN A 180 -9.90 -3.16 -12.73
C GLN A 180 -9.01 -3.03 -11.48
N LEU A 181 -7.72 -2.74 -11.66
CA LEU A 181 -6.83 -2.40 -10.55
C LEU A 181 -6.94 -0.93 -10.14
N LEU A 182 -7.44 -0.09 -11.07
CA LEU A 182 -7.61 1.35 -10.87
C LEU A 182 -9.04 1.71 -10.43
N LEU A 183 -10.01 0.80 -10.58
CA LEU A 183 -11.41 0.93 -10.14
C LEU A 183 -11.66 0.08 -8.87
#